data_5d0b3cc65948d3564da8319d5f0cc437
#
_entry.id   5d0b3cc65948d3564da8319d5f0cc437
#
_cell.length_a   1.000
_cell.length_b   1.000
_cell.length_c   1.000
_cell.angle_alpha   90.00
_cell.angle_beta   90.00
_cell.angle_gamma   90.00
#
_symmetry.space_group_name_H-M   'P 1'
#
loop_
_entity.id
_entity.type
_entity.pdbx_description
1 polymer ?
#
loop_
_entity_poly.entity_id
_entity_poly.type
_entity_poly.pdbx_seq_one_letter_code
_entity_poly.pdbx_strand_id
1 'polypeptide(L)'
;MAKSPDDMMSAVIGSLADRTGRTLEEWLALVDASGIDPLDQNAVRRWLRSEHGVPQNSQWAIADAAARAAGWVRPTVEEYVDAQYTGAKAALRPIYDALAEAITALGNDVSVEGRGGYTPFVRARQFAAVAPAARDRVDLGLRFTDPPASGRLQPSNGPGQATHKIALRSVADVDAEVQHLVRVAYDQNG
;
A
#
# COMPACT_ATOMS: atom_id res chain seq x y z
N MET A 1 -2.55 -6.17 17.35
CA MET A 1 -3.10 -5.20 16.36
C MET A 1 -1.95 -4.66 15.54
N ALA A 2 -2.08 -4.68 14.21
CA ALA A 2 -1.13 -3.97 13.34
C ALA A 2 -1.23 -2.46 13.60
N LYS A 3 -0.10 -1.76 13.65
CA LYS A 3 -0.08 -0.30 13.77
C LYS A 3 -0.62 0.33 12.50
N SER A 4 -1.50 1.30 12.63
CA SER A 4 -1.98 2.05 11.47
C SER A 4 -0.83 2.83 10.79
N PRO A 5 -0.94 3.19 9.51
CA PRO A 5 0.03 4.07 8.85
C PRO A 5 0.25 5.38 9.61
N ASP A 6 -0.78 5.94 10.23
CA ASP A 6 -0.69 7.17 11.02
C ASP A 6 0.03 6.94 12.35
N ASP A 7 -0.16 5.78 13.02
CA ASP A 7 0.61 5.42 14.22
C ASP A 7 2.11 5.26 13.92
N MET A 8 2.42 4.63 12.77
CA MET A 8 3.82 4.49 12.34
C MET A 8 4.44 5.85 12.01
N MET A 9 3.70 6.73 11.35
CA MET A 9 4.15 8.08 11.03
C MET A 9 4.39 8.90 12.28
N SER A 10 3.47 8.84 13.26
CA SER A 10 3.59 9.52 14.56
C SER A 10 4.85 9.06 15.33
N ALA A 11 5.14 7.75 15.31
CA ALA A 11 6.35 7.22 15.94
C ALA A 11 7.65 7.70 15.26
N VAL A 12 7.63 7.84 13.92
CA VAL A 12 8.77 8.40 13.18
C VAL A 12 8.98 9.87 13.51
N ILE A 13 7.90 10.65 13.57
CA ILE A 13 7.93 12.08 13.95
C ILE A 13 8.46 12.24 15.36
N GLY A 14 8.02 11.42 16.32
CA GLY A 14 8.48 11.47 17.72
C GLY A 14 9.99 11.24 17.89
N SER A 15 10.63 10.54 16.95
CA SER A 15 12.09 10.30 16.96
C SER A 15 12.86 11.09 15.87
N LEU A 16 12.20 12.07 15.24
CA LEU A 16 12.74 12.74 14.06
C LEU A 16 13.98 13.58 14.42
N ALA A 17 13.91 14.33 15.51
CA ALA A 17 15.02 15.19 15.97
C ALA A 17 16.28 14.36 16.29
N ASP A 18 16.13 13.22 16.96
CA ASP A 18 17.24 12.33 17.30
C ASP A 18 17.90 11.74 16.05
N ARG A 19 17.12 11.45 15.01
CA ARG A 19 17.60 10.83 13.78
C ARG A 19 18.17 11.80 12.76
N THR A 20 17.74 13.06 12.80
CA THR A 20 18.05 14.04 11.74
C THR A 20 18.70 15.32 12.28
N GLY A 21 18.78 15.48 13.60
CA GLY A 21 19.29 16.68 14.26
C GLY A 21 18.35 17.90 14.21
N ARG A 22 17.11 17.72 13.71
CA ARG A 22 16.11 18.80 13.57
C ARG A 22 14.72 18.32 13.92
N THR A 23 13.92 19.22 14.49
CA THR A 23 12.49 19.00 14.74
C THR A 23 11.70 18.98 13.44
N LEU A 24 10.44 18.51 13.50
CA LEU A 24 9.54 18.56 12.34
C LEU A 24 9.30 20.01 11.89
N GLU A 25 9.12 20.94 12.83
CA GLU A 25 8.89 22.35 12.52
C GLU A 25 10.06 22.97 11.74
N GLU A 26 11.28 22.71 12.17
CA GLU A 26 12.50 23.15 11.46
C GLU A 26 12.59 22.56 10.06
N TRP A 27 12.20 21.28 9.88
CA TRP A 27 12.18 20.67 8.56
C TRP A 27 11.11 21.28 7.66
N LEU A 28 9.90 21.58 8.17
CA LEU A 28 8.84 22.22 7.41
C LEU A 28 9.26 23.62 6.94
N ALA A 29 9.91 24.40 7.82
CA ALA A 29 10.46 25.71 7.46
C ALA A 29 11.52 25.61 6.36
N LEU A 30 12.39 24.58 6.38
CA LEU A 30 13.37 24.33 5.34
C LEU A 30 12.75 23.92 4.00
N VAL A 31 11.69 23.09 4.03
CA VAL A 31 10.94 22.72 2.81
C VAL A 31 10.30 23.95 2.20
N ASP A 32 9.66 24.79 2.98
CA ASP A 32 9.07 26.04 2.52
C ASP A 32 10.13 26.98 1.90
N ALA A 33 11.24 27.18 2.58
CA ALA A 33 12.35 28.01 2.09
C ALA A 33 13.04 27.45 0.83
N SER A 34 12.95 26.16 0.56
CA SER A 34 13.53 25.51 -0.62
C SER A 34 12.86 25.89 -1.94
N GLY A 35 11.63 26.39 -1.89
CA GLY A 35 10.80 26.68 -3.06
C GLY A 35 10.26 25.44 -3.78
N ILE A 36 10.44 24.23 -3.21
CA ILE A 36 9.89 22.99 -3.75
C ILE A 36 8.39 22.95 -3.42
N ASP A 37 7.57 22.58 -4.40
CA ASP A 37 6.14 22.35 -4.16
C ASP A 37 5.96 21.24 -3.11
N PRO A 38 5.40 21.56 -1.91
CA PRO A 38 5.18 20.56 -0.86
C PRO A 38 4.17 19.49 -1.25
N LEU A 39 3.32 19.73 -2.28
CA LEU A 39 2.39 18.73 -2.80
C LEU A 39 3.11 17.68 -3.66
N ASP A 40 4.26 17.99 -4.27
CA ASP A 40 5.14 16.98 -4.88
C ASP A 40 6.01 16.29 -3.81
N GLN A 41 5.37 15.40 -3.02
CA GLN A 41 6.06 14.64 -1.97
C GLN A 41 7.29 13.89 -2.49
N ASN A 42 7.33 13.49 -3.77
CA ASN A 42 8.49 12.82 -4.35
C ASN A 42 9.65 13.80 -4.57
N ALA A 43 9.37 15.03 -5.02
CA ALA A 43 10.40 16.07 -5.12
C ALA A 43 10.97 16.43 -3.76
N VAL A 44 10.12 16.63 -2.74
CA VAL A 44 10.53 16.89 -1.35
C VAL A 44 11.44 15.77 -0.85
N ARG A 45 11.06 14.50 -1.02
CA ARG A 45 11.86 13.35 -0.58
C ARG A 45 13.21 13.25 -1.29
N ARG A 46 13.25 13.49 -2.61
CA ARG A 46 14.51 13.53 -3.37
C ARG A 46 15.44 14.60 -2.82
N TRP A 47 14.93 15.80 -2.59
CA TRP A 47 15.68 16.92 -2.05
C TRP A 47 16.20 16.64 -0.62
N LEU A 48 15.36 16.14 0.28
CA LEU A 48 15.75 15.74 1.64
C LEU A 48 16.89 14.70 1.62
N ARG A 49 16.87 13.79 0.65
CA ARG A 49 17.91 12.79 0.48
C ARG A 49 19.19 13.39 -0.06
N SER A 50 19.12 14.16 -1.16
CA SER A 50 20.31 14.65 -1.88
C SER A 50 21.03 15.76 -1.12
N GLU A 51 20.29 16.73 -0.57
CA GLU A 51 20.88 17.92 0.06
C GLU A 51 21.14 17.73 1.57
N HIS A 52 20.38 16.86 2.23
CA HIS A 52 20.43 16.74 3.68
C HIS A 52 20.73 15.31 4.19
N GLY A 53 20.82 14.31 3.32
CA GLY A 53 21.12 12.94 3.72
C GLY A 53 20.07 12.31 4.66
N VAL A 54 18.85 12.83 4.67
CA VAL A 54 17.78 12.38 5.60
C VAL A 54 17.46 10.90 5.37
N PRO A 55 17.35 10.06 6.42
CA PRO A 55 16.98 8.65 6.30
C PRO A 55 15.58 8.47 5.69
N GLN A 56 15.38 7.39 4.93
CA GLN A 56 14.19 7.16 4.11
C GLN A 56 12.85 7.32 4.87
N ASN A 57 12.72 6.74 6.06
CA ASN A 57 11.47 6.86 6.84
C ASN A 57 11.22 8.30 7.29
N SER A 58 12.28 9.04 7.64
CA SER A 58 12.19 10.46 7.99
C SER A 58 11.83 11.31 6.78
N GLN A 59 12.33 10.99 5.57
CA GLN A 59 11.91 11.66 4.32
C GLN A 59 10.40 11.52 4.10
N TRP A 60 9.83 10.32 4.32
CA TRP A 60 8.39 10.09 4.18
C TRP A 60 7.61 10.92 5.19
N ALA A 61 8.03 10.96 6.45
CA ALA A 61 7.35 11.70 7.50
C ALA A 61 7.34 13.21 7.25
N ILE A 62 8.49 13.77 6.85
CA ILE A 62 8.62 15.20 6.56
C ILE A 62 7.80 15.57 5.32
N ALA A 63 7.87 14.80 4.23
CA ALA A 63 7.15 15.08 3.01
C ALA A 63 5.62 14.99 3.19
N ASP A 64 5.13 13.99 3.94
CA ASP A 64 3.69 13.87 4.29
C ASP A 64 3.23 15.06 5.13
N ALA A 65 4.02 15.46 6.13
CA ALA A 65 3.70 16.60 6.98
C ALA A 65 3.72 17.94 6.20
N ALA A 66 4.69 18.14 5.31
CA ALA A 66 4.75 19.32 4.46
C ALA A 66 3.54 19.41 3.51
N ALA A 67 3.17 18.29 2.89
CA ALA A 67 2.00 18.23 2.03
C ALA A 67 0.69 18.53 2.81
N ARG A 68 0.55 17.97 4.01
CA ARG A 68 -0.62 18.25 4.89
C ARG A 68 -0.68 19.73 5.30
N ALA A 69 0.45 20.33 5.64
CA ALA A 69 0.53 21.76 5.94
C ALA A 69 0.12 22.64 4.75
N ALA A 70 0.36 22.15 3.52
CA ALA A 70 -0.09 22.77 2.27
C ALA A 70 -1.53 22.40 1.87
N GLY A 71 -2.29 21.74 2.74
CA GLY A 71 -3.70 21.39 2.51
C GLY A 71 -3.96 20.06 1.86
N TRP A 72 -2.93 19.21 1.65
CA TRP A 72 -3.15 17.85 1.16
C TRP A 72 -3.91 17.01 2.18
N VAL A 73 -4.93 16.33 1.70
CA VAL A 73 -5.70 15.35 2.48
C VAL A 73 -5.38 13.96 1.92
N ARG A 74 -5.08 13.02 2.81
CA ARG A 74 -4.83 11.65 2.39
C ARG A 74 -6.08 11.06 1.75
N PRO A 75 -5.99 10.51 0.52
CA PRO A 75 -7.12 9.85 -0.10
C PRO A 75 -7.64 8.68 0.76
N THR A 76 -8.93 8.47 0.75
CA THR A 76 -9.58 7.30 1.30
C THR A 76 -9.16 6.03 0.55
N VAL A 77 -9.45 4.86 1.12
CA VAL A 77 -9.20 3.58 0.43
C VAL A 77 -9.94 3.53 -0.91
N GLU A 78 -11.21 3.98 -0.93
CA GLU A 78 -12.03 4.00 -2.14
C GLU A 78 -11.43 4.92 -3.22
N GLU A 79 -11.00 6.12 -2.86
CA GLU A 79 -10.36 7.04 -3.82
C GLU A 79 -9.05 6.47 -4.38
N TYR A 80 -8.26 5.73 -3.56
CA TYR A 80 -7.09 5.02 -4.07
C TYR A 80 -7.48 3.91 -5.05
N VAL A 81 -8.53 3.16 -4.76
CA VAL A 81 -9.03 2.10 -5.64
C VAL A 81 -9.56 2.72 -6.94
N ASP A 82 -10.39 3.76 -6.86
CA ASP A 82 -10.92 4.44 -8.04
C ASP A 82 -9.81 4.94 -8.96
N ALA A 83 -8.76 5.53 -8.39
CA ALA A 83 -7.60 6.00 -9.16
C ALA A 83 -6.84 4.86 -9.86
N GLN A 84 -6.80 3.65 -9.27
CA GLN A 84 -6.15 2.48 -9.87
C GLN A 84 -6.92 1.92 -11.07
N TYR A 85 -8.25 2.00 -11.03
CA TYR A 85 -9.15 1.39 -12.03
C TYR A 85 -9.74 2.43 -12.98
N THR A 86 -8.88 3.31 -13.53
CA THR A 86 -9.27 4.34 -14.52
C THR A 86 -8.81 4.00 -15.94
N GLY A 87 -9.40 4.66 -16.92
CA GLY A 87 -9.02 4.53 -18.34
C GLY A 87 -9.08 3.08 -18.81
N ALA A 88 -7.98 2.58 -19.37
CA ALA A 88 -7.93 1.22 -19.93
C ALA A 88 -8.07 0.11 -18.88
N LYS A 89 -7.97 0.43 -17.58
CA LYS A 89 -8.10 -0.52 -16.48
C LYS A 89 -9.50 -0.51 -15.85
N ALA A 90 -10.39 0.37 -16.24
CA ALA A 90 -11.73 0.50 -15.66
C ALA A 90 -12.54 -0.81 -15.74
N ALA A 91 -12.41 -1.57 -16.83
CA ALA A 91 -13.08 -2.86 -17.01
C ALA A 91 -12.63 -3.95 -16.02
N LEU A 92 -11.53 -3.74 -15.31
CA LEU A 92 -11.01 -4.69 -14.31
C LEU A 92 -11.59 -4.47 -12.90
N ARG A 93 -12.30 -3.34 -12.66
CA ARG A 93 -12.88 -3.00 -11.36
C ARG A 93 -13.77 -4.12 -10.80
N PRO A 94 -14.65 -4.79 -11.57
CA PRO A 94 -15.47 -5.87 -11.04
C PRO A 94 -14.67 -7.08 -10.51
N ILE A 95 -13.47 -7.33 -11.03
CA ILE A 95 -12.58 -8.38 -10.51
C ILE A 95 -12.05 -7.98 -9.13
N TYR A 96 -11.65 -6.72 -8.96
CA TYR A 96 -11.26 -6.18 -7.67
C TYR A 96 -12.40 -6.27 -6.65
N ASP A 97 -13.60 -5.84 -7.03
CA ASP A 97 -14.75 -5.82 -6.12
C ASP A 97 -15.09 -7.23 -5.62
N ALA A 98 -15.11 -8.24 -6.50
CA ALA A 98 -15.33 -9.64 -6.13
C ALA A 98 -14.23 -10.18 -5.20
N LEU A 99 -12.95 -9.82 -5.44
CA LEU A 99 -11.85 -10.18 -4.55
C LEU A 99 -11.97 -9.50 -3.19
N ALA A 100 -12.25 -8.20 -3.18
CA ALA A 100 -12.37 -7.43 -1.95
C ALA A 100 -13.51 -7.96 -1.06
N GLU A 101 -14.66 -8.30 -1.64
CA GLU A 101 -15.78 -8.93 -0.95
C GLU A 101 -15.35 -10.28 -0.35
N ALA A 102 -14.76 -11.16 -1.15
CA ALA A 102 -14.32 -12.48 -0.69
C ALA A 102 -13.25 -12.40 0.41
N ILE A 103 -12.31 -11.46 0.29
CA ILE A 103 -11.22 -11.29 1.26
C ILE A 103 -11.74 -10.69 2.57
N THR A 104 -12.57 -9.66 2.52
CA THR A 104 -13.09 -9.00 3.73
C THR A 104 -14.11 -9.88 4.49
N ALA A 105 -14.79 -10.80 3.81
CA ALA A 105 -15.67 -11.78 4.43
C ALA A 105 -14.93 -12.83 5.28
N LEU A 106 -13.59 -12.91 5.22
CA LEU A 106 -12.81 -13.89 5.97
C LEU A 106 -12.83 -13.65 7.48
N GLY A 107 -12.88 -12.39 7.91
CA GLY A 107 -12.91 -12.05 9.34
C GLY A 107 -12.95 -10.54 9.57
N ASN A 108 -13.44 -10.16 10.76
CA ASN A 108 -13.53 -8.75 11.18
C ASN A 108 -12.16 -8.12 11.51
N ASP A 109 -11.10 -8.91 11.51
CA ASP A 109 -9.72 -8.49 11.74
C ASP A 109 -8.96 -8.19 10.43
N VAL A 110 -9.66 -8.24 9.28
CA VAL A 110 -9.13 -7.79 8.00
C VAL A 110 -9.24 -6.28 7.90
N SER A 111 -8.12 -5.61 7.72
CA SER A 111 -8.06 -4.18 7.37
C SER A 111 -7.62 -4.00 5.91
N VAL A 112 -8.23 -3.01 5.24
CA VAL A 112 -7.89 -2.63 3.87
C VAL A 112 -7.14 -1.31 3.91
N GLU A 113 -6.03 -1.21 3.20
CA GLU A 113 -5.25 0.03 3.13
C GLU A 113 -5.23 0.61 1.71
N GLY A 114 -5.17 1.93 1.59
CA GLY A 114 -5.00 2.62 0.31
C GLY A 114 -3.52 2.73 -0.10
N ARG A 115 -3.20 2.37 -1.34
CA ARG A 115 -1.90 2.56 -1.98
C ARG A 115 -2.10 2.98 -3.43
N GLY A 116 -1.16 3.75 -3.98
CA GLY A 116 -1.29 4.28 -5.35
C GLY A 116 -1.27 3.23 -6.48
N GLY A 117 -0.74 2.04 -6.25
CA GLY A 117 -0.57 1.03 -7.30
C GLY A 117 -1.19 -0.34 -7.01
N TYR A 118 -1.63 -0.59 -5.79
CA TYR A 118 -2.27 -1.83 -5.35
C TYR A 118 -3.04 -1.61 -4.06
N THR A 119 -3.94 -2.51 -3.73
CA THR A 119 -4.73 -2.48 -2.49
C THR A 119 -4.30 -3.65 -1.59
N PRO A 120 -3.61 -3.42 -0.47
CA PRO A 120 -3.26 -4.46 0.48
C PRO A 120 -4.41 -4.78 1.44
N PHE A 121 -4.51 -6.05 1.79
CA PHE A 121 -5.38 -6.59 2.82
C PHE A 121 -4.49 -7.14 3.95
N VAL A 122 -4.70 -6.61 5.15
CA VAL A 122 -3.80 -6.79 6.29
C VAL A 122 -4.56 -7.40 7.46
N ARG A 123 -3.92 -8.34 8.13
CA ARG A 123 -4.31 -8.91 9.43
C ARG A 123 -3.25 -8.52 10.47
N ALA A 124 -2.50 -9.42 11.08
CA ALA A 124 -1.26 -9.05 11.77
C ALA A 124 -0.17 -8.62 10.76
N ARG A 125 -0.23 -9.17 9.55
CA ARG A 125 0.63 -8.83 8.41
C ARG A 125 -0.21 -8.74 7.14
N GLN A 126 0.34 -8.12 6.09
CA GLN A 126 -0.28 -8.17 4.77
C GLN A 126 -0.30 -9.63 4.28
N PHE A 127 -1.49 -10.19 4.07
CA PHE A 127 -1.66 -11.56 3.57
C PHE A 127 -2.10 -11.60 2.11
N ALA A 128 -2.78 -10.56 1.63
CA ALA A 128 -3.20 -10.42 0.25
C ALA A 128 -2.95 -9.00 -0.26
N ALA A 129 -2.82 -8.85 -1.57
CA ALA A 129 -2.78 -7.56 -2.25
C ALA A 129 -3.34 -7.69 -3.65
N VAL A 130 -4.13 -6.72 -4.10
CA VAL A 130 -4.76 -6.72 -5.42
C VAL A 130 -4.25 -5.54 -6.22
N ALA A 131 -3.78 -5.78 -7.44
CA ALA A 131 -3.25 -4.75 -8.32
C ALA A 131 -3.75 -4.91 -9.77
N PRO A 132 -4.21 -3.84 -10.44
CA PRO A 132 -4.44 -3.86 -11.88
C PRO A 132 -3.11 -3.85 -12.64
N ALA A 133 -2.50 -5.02 -12.84
CA ALA A 133 -1.12 -5.18 -13.32
C ALA A 133 -0.95 -4.86 -14.81
N ALA A 134 -1.99 -5.10 -15.62
CA ALA A 134 -2.01 -4.84 -17.05
C ALA A 134 -3.38 -4.31 -17.47
N ARG A 135 -3.59 -4.06 -18.79
CA ARG A 135 -4.88 -3.59 -19.31
C ARG A 135 -5.99 -4.63 -19.19
N ASP A 136 -5.64 -5.91 -19.13
CA ASP A 136 -6.55 -7.06 -19.20
C ASP A 136 -6.39 -8.01 -18.01
N ARG A 137 -5.66 -7.59 -16.94
CA ARG A 137 -5.30 -8.49 -15.86
C ARG A 137 -5.18 -7.78 -14.51
N VAL A 138 -5.76 -8.41 -13.52
CA VAL A 138 -5.52 -8.14 -12.10
C VAL A 138 -4.55 -9.20 -11.56
N ASP A 139 -3.50 -8.80 -10.86
CA ASP A 139 -2.63 -9.70 -10.10
C ASP A 139 -3.11 -9.72 -8.63
N LEU A 140 -3.49 -10.91 -8.16
CA LEU A 140 -3.73 -11.19 -6.75
C LEU A 140 -2.42 -11.72 -6.14
N GLY A 141 -1.76 -10.90 -5.35
CA GLY A 141 -0.60 -11.30 -4.57
C GLY A 141 -1.02 -11.93 -3.25
N LEU A 142 -0.45 -13.07 -2.92
CA LEU A 142 -0.70 -13.79 -1.66
C LEU A 142 0.63 -14.02 -0.93
N ARG A 143 0.62 -13.84 0.38
CA ARG A 143 1.78 -14.11 1.22
C ARG A 143 1.61 -15.44 1.92
N PHE A 144 2.53 -16.35 1.65
CA PHE A 144 2.59 -17.67 2.30
C PHE A 144 3.89 -17.83 3.07
N THR A 145 3.82 -18.49 4.21
CA THR A 145 4.98 -19.10 4.88
C THR A 145 5.17 -20.52 4.35
N ASP A 146 4.06 -21.24 4.11
CA ASP A 146 4.02 -22.57 3.52
C ASP A 146 2.98 -22.56 2.39
N PRO A 147 3.39 -22.39 1.12
CA PRO A 147 2.47 -22.27 0.01
C PRO A 147 1.81 -23.62 -0.30
N PRO A 148 0.47 -23.66 -0.45
CA PRO A 148 -0.22 -24.88 -0.85
C PRO A 148 0.10 -25.23 -2.32
N ALA A 149 0.00 -26.52 -2.65
CA ALA A 149 0.18 -26.96 -4.03
C ALA A 149 -0.99 -26.47 -4.90
N SER A 150 -0.67 -25.64 -5.91
CA SER A 150 -1.63 -25.16 -6.92
C SER A 150 -0.88 -24.77 -8.18
N GLY A 151 -1.40 -25.20 -9.32
CA GLY A 151 -0.87 -24.82 -10.64
C GLY A 151 -1.09 -23.33 -10.98
N ARG A 152 -1.95 -22.62 -10.24
CA ARG A 152 -2.23 -21.19 -10.45
C ARG A 152 -1.25 -20.27 -9.71
N LEU A 153 -0.57 -20.78 -8.67
CA LEU A 153 0.39 -19.99 -7.89
C LEU A 153 1.72 -19.85 -8.65
N GLN A 154 2.12 -18.61 -8.87
CA GLN A 154 3.41 -18.27 -9.44
C GLN A 154 4.26 -17.56 -8.39
N PRO A 155 5.51 -17.96 -8.13
CA PRO A 155 6.41 -17.23 -7.26
C PRO A 155 6.52 -15.76 -7.69
N SER A 156 6.44 -14.83 -6.74
CA SER A 156 6.44 -13.40 -7.03
C SER A 156 6.83 -12.59 -5.81
N ASN A 157 7.49 -11.46 -6.03
CA ASN A 157 7.79 -10.47 -4.99
C ASN A 157 6.81 -9.29 -5.01
N GLY A 158 5.59 -9.46 -5.52
CA GLY A 158 4.56 -8.43 -5.58
C GLY A 158 3.24 -8.94 -6.20
N PRO A 159 2.16 -8.15 -6.07
CA PRO A 159 2.08 -6.83 -5.44
C PRO A 159 2.29 -6.85 -3.92
N GLY A 160 2.80 -5.75 -3.39
CA GLY A 160 3.03 -5.59 -1.96
C GLY A 160 4.06 -6.57 -1.40
N GLN A 161 3.73 -7.24 -0.29
CA GLN A 161 4.59 -8.23 0.39
C GLN A 161 4.26 -9.69 -0.03
N ALA A 162 3.71 -9.88 -1.21
CA ALA A 162 3.37 -11.22 -1.71
C ALA A 162 4.61 -12.08 -1.95
N THR A 163 4.49 -13.37 -1.68
CA THR A 163 5.47 -14.40 -2.06
C THR A 163 5.07 -15.15 -3.33
N HIS A 164 3.77 -15.13 -3.62
CA HIS A 164 3.16 -15.73 -4.81
C HIS A 164 2.08 -14.82 -5.38
N LYS A 165 1.74 -15.02 -6.63
CA LYS A 165 0.62 -14.32 -7.28
C LYS A 165 -0.21 -15.24 -8.16
N ILE A 166 -1.44 -14.79 -8.41
CA ILE A 166 -2.37 -15.37 -9.37
C ILE A 166 -2.79 -14.27 -10.34
N ALA A 167 -2.78 -14.56 -11.62
CA ALA A 167 -3.28 -13.66 -12.66
C ALA A 167 -4.77 -13.94 -12.92
N LEU A 168 -5.62 -12.90 -12.80
CA LEU A 168 -7.07 -12.98 -12.98
C LEU A 168 -7.47 -12.05 -14.12
N ARG A 169 -8.35 -12.53 -15.02
CA ARG A 169 -8.79 -11.79 -16.21
C ARG A 169 -10.29 -11.57 -16.26
N SER A 170 -11.03 -12.28 -15.41
CA SER A 170 -12.47 -12.20 -15.29
C SER A 170 -12.94 -12.38 -13.85
N VAL A 171 -14.16 -11.98 -13.55
CA VAL A 171 -14.81 -12.26 -12.25
C VAL A 171 -14.95 -13.76 -12.00
N ALA A 172 -15.14 -14.56 -13.05
CA ALA A 172 -15.24 -16.02 -12.95
C ALA A 172 -13.94 -16.69 -12.47
N ASP A 173 -12.80 -16.01 -12.61
CA ASP A 173 -11.51 -16.50 -12.10
C ASP A 173 -11.41 -16.41 -10.56
N VAL A 174 -12.30 -15.65 -9.91
CA VAL A 174 -12.44 -15.58 -8.44
C VAL A 174 -13.28 -16.77 -7.96
N ASP A 175 -12.84 -17.95 -8.30
CA ASP A 175 -13.50 -19.23 -8.04
C ASP A 175 -13.18 -19.80 -6.64
N ALA A 176 -13.71 -20.97 -6.35
CA ALA A 176 -13.52 -21.66 -5.07
C ALA A 176 -12.05 -21.96 -4.77
N GLU A 177 -11.22 -22.23 -5.80
CA GLU A 177 -9.79 -22.45 -5.59
C GLU A 177 -9.10 -21.16 -5.15
N VAL A 178 -9.35 -20.02 -5.82
CA VAL A 178 -8.81 -18.72 -5.43
C VAL A 178 -9.25 -18.34 -4.03
N GLN A 179 -10.52 -18.52 -3.69
CA GLN A 179 -11.02 -18.25 -2.34
C GLN A 179 -10.36 -19.14 -1.28
N HIS A 180 -10.12 -20.41 -1.59
CA HIS A 180 -9.37 -21.31 -0.71
C HIS A 180 -7.93 -20.83 -0.50
N LEU A 181 -7.22 -20.45 -1.57
CA LEU A 181 -5.84 -19.94 -1.49
C LEU A 181 -5.75 -18.65 -0.67
N VAL A 182 -6.73 -17.76 -0.83
CA VAL A 182 -6.84 -16.55 0.00
C VAL A 182 -7.05 -16.89 1.47
N ARG A 183 -7.90 -17.89 1.79
CA ARG A 183 -8.12 -18.38 3.16
C ARG A 183 -6.82 -18.92 3.77
N VAL A 184 -6.07 -19.72 3.03
CA VAL A 184 -4.77 -20.25 3.51
C VAL A 184 -3.79 -19.12 3.80
N ALA A 185 -3.72 -18.10 2.92
CA ALA A 185 -2.87 -16.94 3.16
C ALA A 185 -3.32 -16.14 4.40
N TYR A 186 -4.63 -15.94 4.58
CA TYR A 186 -5.20 -15.28 5.75
C TYR A 186 -4.83 -16.03 7.05
N ASP A 187 -4.98 -17.36 7.10
CA ASP A 187 -4.70 -18.16 8.28
C ASP A 187 -3.21 -18.14 8.67
N GLN A 188 -2.31 -18.05 7.69
CA GLN A 188 -0.86 -18.01 7.92
C GLN A 188 -0.34 -16.61 8.35
N ASN A 189 -1.14 -15.56 8.34
CA ASN A 189 -0.73 -14.17 8.62
C ASN A 189 -1.51 -13.52 9.77
N GLY A 190 -2.10 -14.31 10.64
CA GLY A 190 -2.82 -13.91 11.84
C GLY A 190 -1.95 -13.70 13.07
#